data_e7713dbd03e0f4d48298f402033c363e
#
_entry.id   e7713dbd03e0f4d48298f402033c363e
#
_cell.length_a   1.000
_cell.length_b   1.000
_cell.length_c   1.000
_cell.angle_alpha   90.00
_cell.angle_beta   90.00
_cell.angle_gamma   90.00
#
_symmetry.space_group_name_H-M   'P 1'
#
loop_
_entity.id
_entity.type
_entity.pdbx_description
1 polymer ?
#
loop_
_entity_poly.entity_id
_entity_poly.type
_entity_poly.pdbx_seq_one_letter_code
_entity_poly.pdbx_strand_id
1 'polypeptide(L)'
;MCSSDLIGFDLSQEKVDAYRRGVDPTGEVAPEDLRAAKRLQVTTDAADLRQADFVIVAVPTPVDDAHNPDFSPLVSASEFVGRNLRKGATIVFESTVYPGATEEVCVPVIERHSGLKWKRDFFVGYSPERINPGDRQHTLTRIVKIVSGDTPETLERVAQVYA
;
A
#
# COMPACT_ATOMS: atom_id res chain seq x y z
N MET A 1 -17.39 -7.16 -7.16
CA MET A 1 -17.47 -5.70 -7.44
C MET A 1 -17.08 -4.99 -6.16
N CYS A 2 -15.95 -4.29 -6.12
CA CYS A 2 -15.50 -3.61 -4.91
C CYS A 2 -16.52 -2.51 -4.55
N SER A 3 -17.12 -2.59 -3.38
CA SER A 3 -18.09 -1.62 -2.89
C SER A 3 -17.45 -0.44 -2.14
N SER A 4 -16.15 -0.49 -1.94
CA SER A 4 -15.38 0.50 -1.19
C SER A 4 -14.95 1.66 -2.06
N ASP A 5 -14.89 2.85 -1.50
CA ASP A 5 -14.23 3.99 -2.13
C ASP A 5 -12.72 3.76 -2.04
N LEU A 6 -11.99 4.03 -3.12
CA LEU A 6 -10.56 3.78 -3.24
C LEU A 6 -9.82 5.08 -3.53
N ILE A 7 -8.77 5.35 -2.76
CA ILE A 7 -7.87 6.49 -2.96
C ILE A 7 -6.51 5.97 -3.40
N GLY A 8 -6.09 6.32 -4.61
CA GLY A 8 -4.75 6.10 -5.11
C GLY A 8 -3.88 7.33 -4.89
N PHE A 9 -2.92 7.24 -3.98
CA PHE A 9 -1.95 8.31 -3.71
C PHE A 9 -0.61 7.99 -4.38
N ASP A 10 -0.07 8.91 -5.17
CA ASP A 10 1.29 8.84 -5.74
C ASP A 10 1.92 10.23 -5.71
N LEU A 11 3.23 10.33 -5.51
CA LEU A 11 3.97 11.59 -5.52
C LEU A 11 4.12 12.17 -6.94
N SER A 12 4.01 11.34 -7.96
CA SER A 12 4.14 11.74 -9.37
C SER A 12 2.84 12.33 -9.90
N GLN A 13 2.83 13.66 -10.13
CA GLN A 13 1.71 14.33 -10.78
C GLN A 13 1.42 13.74 -12.17
N GLU A 14 2.47 13.36 -12.91
CA GLU A 14 2.34 12.76 -14.24
C GLU A 14 1.56 11.45 -14.20
N LYS A 15 1.88 10.56 -13.24
CA LYS A 15 1.14 9.30 -13.04
C LYS A 15 -0.31 9.56 -12.67
N VAL A 16 -0.54 10.45 -11.69
CA VAL A 16 -1.90 10.81 -11.25
C VAL A 16 -2.71 11.35 -12.42
N ASP A 17 -2.14 12.21 -13.26
CA ASP A 17 -2.83 12.74 -14.42
C ASP A 17 -3.07 11.68 -15.51
N ALA A 18 -2.17 10.70 -15.66
CA ALA A 18 -2.37 9.58 -16.56
C ALA A 18 -3.56 8.70 -16.10
N TYR A 19 -3.59 8.32 -14.82
CA TYR A 19 -4.70 7.55 -14.24
C TYR A 19 -6.05 8.29 -14.35
N ARG A 20 -6.08 9.60 -14.13
CA ARG A 20 -7.28 10.44 -14.31
C ARG A 20 -7.80 10.42 -15.75
N ARG A 21 -6.90 10.28 -16.73
CA ARG A 21 -7.26 10.13 -18.16
C ARG A 21 -7.65 8.68 -18.52
N GLY A 22 -7.62 7.75 -17.58
CA GLY A 22 -7.90 6.33 -17.82
C GLY A 22 -6.74 5.63 -18.55
N VAL A 23 -5.51 6.05 -18.29
CA VAL A 23 -4.28 5.46 -18.81
C VAL A 23 -3.41 5.00 -17.67
N ASP A 24 -3.07 3.72 -17.64
CA ASP A 24 -2.06 3.18 -16.74
C ASP A 24 -0.69 3.28 -17.38
N PRO A 25 0.24 4.09 -16.83
CA PRO A 25 1.58 4.24 -17.40
C PRO A 25 2.44 2.97 -17.26
N THR A 26 2.07 2.02 -16.43
CA THR A 26 2.75 0.72 -16.29
C THR A 26 2.28 -0.30 -17.33
N GLY A 27 1.09 -0.09 -17.90
CA GLY A 27 0.47 -0.99 -18.88
C GLY A 27 -0.05 -2.30 -18.30
N GLU A 28 -0.19 -2.40 -16.98
CA GLU A 28 -0.68 -3.60 -16.29
C GLU A 28 -2.20 -3.64 -16.21
N VAL A 29 -2.83 -2.47 -16.16
CA VAL A 29 -4.30 -2.33 -16.08
C VAL A 29 -4.86 -1.87 -17.43
N ALA A 30 -5.81 -2.63 -17.97
CA ALA A 30 -6.47 -2.25 -19.21
C ALA A 30 -7.25 -0.94 -19.06
N PRO A 31 -7.28 -0.07 -20.10
CA PRO A 31 -7.98 1.22 -20.04
C PRO A 31 -9.48 1.09 -19.71
N GLU A 32 -10.12 0.01 -20.15
CA GLU A 32 -11.52 -0.31 -19.84
C GLU A 32 -11.75 -0.60 -18.37
N ASP A 33 -10.84 -1.34 -17.72
CA ASP A 33 -10.93 -1.67 -16.30
C ASP A 33 -10.71 -0.42 -15.44
N LEU A 34 -9.74 0.40 -15.82
CA LEU A 34 -9.49 1.66 -15.13
C LEU A 34 -10.68 2.62 -15.24
N ARG A 35 -11.32 2.71 -16.42
CA ARG A 35 -12.54 3.51 -16.60
C ARG A 35 -13.75 2.94 -15.87
N ALA A 36 -13.79 1.63 -15.64
CA ALA A 36 -14.84 0.97 -14.87
C ALA A 36 -14.72 1.22 -13.36
N ALA A 37 -13.54 1.59 -12.87
CA ALA A 37 -13.27 1.90 -11.46
C ALA A 37 -13.85 3.27 -11.04
N LYS A 38 -15.19 3.40 -11.07
CA LYS A 38 -15.90 4.67 -10.82
C LYS A 38 -15.68 5.28 -9.44
N ARG A 39 -15.23 4.48 -8.47
CA ARG A 39 -14.96 4.91 -7.10
C ARG A 39 -13.48 5.14 -6.81
N LEU A 40 -12.63 5.05 -7.82
CA LEU A 40 -11.21 5.35 -7.71
C LEU A 40 -11.02 6.87 -7.81
N GLN A 41 -10.50 7.47 -6.76
CA GLN A 41 -9.96 8.83 -6.74
C GLN A 41 -8.43 8.75 -6.73
N VAL A 42 -7.76 9.47 -7.65
CA VAL A 42 -6.29 9.54 -7.66
C VAL A 42 -5.83 10.95 -7.31
N THR A 43 -4.82 11.04 -6.44
CA THR A 43 -4.37 12.31 -5.86
C THR A 43 -2.87 12.32 -5.59
N THR A 44 -2.29 13.53 -5.60
CA THR A 44 -0.96 13.81 -5.04
C THR A 44 -1.04 14.44 -3.65
N ASP A 45 -2.24 14.73 -3.14
CA ASP A 45 -2.41 15.31 -1.81
C ASP A 45 -2.47 14.19 -0.76
N ALA A 46 -1.44 14.12 0.08
CA ALA A 46 -1.37 13.15 1.16
C ALA A 46 -2.47 13.36 2.22
N ALA A 47 -3.11 14.53 2.29
CA ALA A 47 -4.20 14.78 3.22
C ALA A 47 -5.44 13.91 2.92
N ASP A 48 -5.61 13.46 1.68
CA ASP A 48 -6.69 12.56 1.30
C ASP A 48 -6.58 11.19 2.01
N LEU A 49 -5.37 10.77 2.40
CA LEU A 49 -5.16 9.53 3.18
C LEU A 49 -5.90 9.54 4.53
N ARG A 50 -6.28 10.70 5.05
CA ARG A 50 -7.07 10.82 6.31
C ARG A 50 -8.46 10.21 6.21
N GLN A 51 -8.93 9.96 5.01
CA GLN A 51 -10.22 9.33 4.75
C GLN A 51 -10.14 7.80 4.82
N ALA A 52 -8.92 7.24 4.67
CA ALA A 52 -8.72 5.80 4.62
C ALA A 52 -8.72 5.16 6.02
N ASP A 53 -9.43 4.06 6.14
CA ASP A 53 -9.39 3.17 7.31
C ASP A 53 -8.56 1.91 7.05
N PHE A 54 -8.18 1.69 5.78
CA PHE A 54 -7.27 0.64 5.34
C PHE A 54 -6.28 1.22 4.32
N VAL A 55 -5.00 1.09 4.58
CA VAL A 55 -3.93 1.66 3.75
C VAL A 55 -3.02 0.55 3.26
N ILE A 56 -2.80 0.47 1.94
CA ILE A 56 -1.82 -0.43 1.34
C ILE A 56 -0.60 0.41 0.91
N VAL A 57 0.58 0.02 1.39
CA VAL A 57 1.86 0.65 1.04
C VAL A 57 2.59 -0.26 0.06
N ALA A 58 2.62 0.14 -1.21
CA ALA A 58 3.19 -0.61 -2.32
C ALA A 58 4.32 0.19 -3.00
N VAL A 59 5.35 0.56 -2.23
CA VAL A 59 6.51 1.30 -2.75
C VAL A 59 7.66 0.35 -3.08
N PRO A 60 8.52 0.68 -4.07
CA PRO A 60 9.66 -0.15 -4.40
C PRO A 60 10.68 -0.20 -3.23
N THR A 61 11.44 -1.28 -3.17
CA THR A 61 12.63 -1.43 -2.31
C THR A 61 13.84 -1.62 -3.22
N PRO A 62 14.46 -0.55 -3.72
CA PRO A 62 15.66 -0.65 -4.55
C PRO A 62 16.81 -1.29 -3.78
N VAL A 63 17.78 -1.81 -4.50
CA VAL A 63 19.04 -2.31 -3.93
C VAL A 63 20.20 -1.53 -4.54
N ASP A 64 21.24 -1.29 -3.73
CA ASP A 64 22.49 -0.70 -4.21
C ASP A 64 23.37 -1.74 -4.93
N ASP A 65 24.52 -1.30 -5.45
CA ASP A 65 25.48 -2.18 -6.14
C ASP A 65 26.04 -3.29 -5.22
N ALA A 66 26.00 -3.11 -3.90
CA ALA A 66 26.39 -4.10 -2.92
C ALA A 66 25.24 -5.00 -2.45
N HIS A 67 24.06 -4.91 -3.12
CA HIS A 67 22.83 -5.63 -2.80
C HIS A 67 22.23 -5.27 -1.42
N ASN A 68 22.55 -4.10 -0.86
CA ASN A 68 21.88 -3.62 0.33
C ASN A 68 20.54 -2.98 -0.05
N PRO A 69 19.45 -3.30 0.65
CA PRO A 69 18.16 -2.69 0.38
C PRO A 69 18.13 -1.22 0.78
N ASP A 70 17.62 -0.36 -0.10
CA ASP A 70 17.32 1.04 0.23
C ASP A 70 15.88 1.16 0.76
N PHE A 71 15.76 1.45 2.04
CA PHE A 71 14.49 1.65 2.70
C PHE A 71 13.97 3.10 2.65
N SER A 72 14.67 4.02 1.98
CA SER A 72 14.25 5.42 1.88
C SER A 72 12.82 5.59 1.36
N PRO A 73 12.37 4.87 0.30
CA PRO A 73 10.99 4.97 -0.16
C PRO A 73 9.99 4.48 0.89
N LEU A 74 10.32 3.41 1.61
CA LEU A 74 9.47 2.82 2.63
C LEU A 74 9.34 3.72 3.86
N VAL A 75 10.45 4.33 4.30
CA VAL A 75 10.48 5.32 5.38
C VAL A 75 9.64 6.54 4.99
N SER A 76 9.84 7.08 3.77
CA SER A 76 9.08 8.22 3.26
C SER A 76 7.58 7.93 3.20
N ALA A 77 7.18 6.76 2.69
CA ALA A 77 5.77 6.34 2.67
C ALA A 77 5.20 6.23 4.08
N SER A 78 5.97 5.66 5.02
CA SER A 78 5.58 5.55 6.43
C SER A 78 5.40 6.93 7.11
N GLU A 79 6.19 7.94 6.71
CA GLU A 79 6.01 9.32 7.18
C GLU A 79 4.70 9.94 6.64
N PHE A 80 4.40 9.78 5.34
CA PHE A 80 3.15 10.27 4.76
C PHE A 80 1.94 9.63 5.42
N VAL A 81 1.98 8.31 5.59
CA VAL A 81 0.94 7.57 6.31
C VAL A 81 0.82 8.07 7.73
N GLY A 82 1.91 8.15 8.49
CA GLY A 82 1.90 8.58 9.89
C GLY A 82 1.28 9.97 10.09
N ARG A 83 1.63 10.94 9.24
CA ARG A 83 1.09 12.32 9.31
C ARG A 83 -0.41 12.41 9.01
N ASN A 84 -0.96 11.42 8.31
CA ASN A 84 -2.34 11.41 7.85
C ASN A 84 -3.16 10.23 8.39
N LEU A 85 -2.59 9.42 9.28
CA LEU A 85 -3.22 8.23 9.81
C LEU A 85 -4.38 8.58 10.75
N ARG A 86 -5.52 7.94 10.53
CA ARG A 86 -6.62 7.99 11.48
C ARG A 86 -6.53 6.84 12.49
N LYS A 87 -7.02 7.09 13.70
CA LYS A 87 -7.10 6.08 14.75
C LYS A 87 -8.01 4.91 14.32
N GLY A 88 -7.55 3.68 14.57
CA GLY A 88 -8.23 2.44 14.20
C GLY A 88 -7.90 1.94 12.79
N ALA A 89 -7.06 2.67 12.03
CA ALA A 89 -6.67 2.24 10.69
C ALA A 89 -5.78 1.00 10.71
N THR A 90 -5.87 0.21 9.62
CA THR A 90 -4.97 -0.90 9.33
C THR A 90 -4.05 -0.52 8.18
N ILE A 91 -2.75 -0.76 8.32
CA ILE A 91 -1.73 -0.49 7.29
C ILE A 91 -1.14 -1.82 6.86
N VAL A 92 -1.15 -2.10 5.55
CA VAL A 92 -0.53 -3.31 4.99
C VAL A 92 0.64 -2.90 4.12
N PHE A 93 1.79 -3.52 4.35
CA PHE A 93 2.98 -3.32 3.53
C PHE A 93 3.10 -4.47 2.52
N GLU A 94 3.30 -4.12 1.25
CA GLU A 94 3.52 -5.09 0.17
C GLU A 94 4.96 -5.09 -0.34
N SER A 95 5.77 -4.11 0.04
CA SER A 95 7.18 -4.03 -0.35
C SER A 95 7.96 -5.25 0.12
N THR A 96 8.87 -5.74 -0.73
CA THR A 96 9.76 -6.86 -0.37
C THR A 96 10.79 -6.38 0.65
N VAL A 97 10.73 -6.94 1.84
CA VAL A 97 11.60 -6.59 2.97
C VAL A 97 12.03 -7.84 3.75
N TYR A 98 13.06 -7.72 4.58
CA TYR A 98 13.46 -8.79 5.50
C TYR A 98 12.42 -8.97 6.63
N PRO A 99 12.32 -10.18 7.23
CA PRO A 99 11.42 -10.41 8.36
C PRO A 99 11.72 -9.48 9.54
N GLY A 100 10.70 -8.76 10.03
CA GLY A 100 10.85 -7.77 11.09
C GLY A 100 11.01 -6.33 10.62
N ALA A 101 11.33 -6.08 9.33
CA ALA A 101 11.54 -4.71 8.84
C ALA A 101 10.31 -3.80 9.04
N THR A 102 9.12 -4.33 8.88
CA THR A 102 7.89 -3.57 9.09
C THR A 102 7.82 -3.01 10.52
N GLU A 103 8.11 -3.86 11.50
CA GLU A 103 8.06 -3.53 12.93
C GLU A 103 9.25 -2.68 13.37
N GLU A 104 10.43 -2.92 12.81
CA GLU A 104 11.67 -2.26 13.21
C GLU A 104 11.87 -0.91 12.52
N VAL A 105 11.40 -0.76 11.28
CA VAL A 105 11.60 0.44 10.47
C VAL A 105 10.32 1.26 10.35
N CYS A 106 9.22 0.64 9.85
CA CYS A 106 8.02 1.39 9.48
C CYS A 106 7.20 1.84 10.71
N VAL A 107 6.97 0.93 11.65
CA VAL A 107 6.16 1.22 12.84
C VAL A 107 6.71 2.39 13.67
N PRO A 108 8.01 2.48 14.01
CA PRO A 108 8.55 3.61 14.76
C PRO A 108 8.39 4.96 14.02
N VAL A 109 8.48 4.96 12.69
CA VAL A 109 8.27 6.15 11.87
C VAL A 109 6.80 6.59 11.95
N ILE A 110 5.86 5.66 11.79
CA ILE A 110 4.42 5.92 11.88
C ILE A 110 4.06 6.45 13.27
N GLU A 111 4.52 5.81 14.35
CA GLU A 111 4.27 6.27 15.73
C GLU A 111 4.78 7.71 15.96
N ARG A 112 6.00 8.00 15.47
CA ARG A 112 6.62 9.33 15.61
C ARG A 112 5.80 10.41 14.93
N HIS A 113 5.29 10.14 13.72
CA HIS A 113 4.60 11.15 12.91
C HIS A 113 3.10 11.26 13.21
N SER A 114 2.48 10.20 13.70
CA SER A 114 1.05 10.18 14.05
C SER A 114 0.78 10.54 15.51
N GLY A 115 1.73 10.28 16.41
CA GLY A 115 1.50 10.30 17.85
C GLY A 115 0.65 9.12 18.36
N LEU A 116 0.23 8.23 17.47
CA LEU A 116 -0.56 7.05 17.78
C LEU A 116 0.35 5.89 18.22
N LYS A 117 -0.24 4.86 18.84
CA LYS A 117 0.48 3.69 19.33
C LYS A 117 0.05 2.42 18.60
N TRP A 118 1.03 1.70 18.10
CA TRP A 118 0.86 0.40 17.45
C TRP A 118 0.15 -0.60 18.37
N LYS A 119 -0.68 -1.46 17.78
CA LYS A 119 -1.54 -2.45 18.45
C LYS A 119 -2.58 -1.90 19.42
N ARG A 120 -2.70 -0.58 19.51
CA ARG A 120 -3.71 0.12 20.31
C ARG A 120 -4.53 1.09 19.50
N ASP A 121 -3.85 1.93 18.74
CA ASP A 121 -4.45 3.03 17.98
C ASP A 121 -4.39 2.81 16.47
N PHE A 122 -3.51 1.93 16.01
CA PHE A 122 -3.44 1.44 14.62
C PHE A 122 -2.85 0.03 14.59
N PHE A 123 -3.06 -0.66 13.46
CA PHE A 123 -2.69 -2.05 13.26
C PHE A 123 -1.91 -2.22 11.97
N VAL A 124 -1.10 -3.29 11.90
CA VAL A 124 -0.19 -3.51 10.78
C VAL A 124 -0.32 -4.94 10.26
N GLY A 125 -0.38 -5.06 8.96
CA GLY A 125 -0.31 -6.32 8.23
C GLY A 125 0.82 -6.32 7.20
N TYR A 126 1.08 -7.48 6.63
CA TYR A 126 2.06 -7.66 5.58
C TYR A 126 1.55 -8.65 4.53
N SER A 127 1.74 -8.32 3.25
CA SER A 127 1.39 -9.17 2.12
C SER A 127 2.44 -9.00 1.02
N PRO A 128 3.47 -9.86 0.95
CA PRO A 128 4.54 -9.69 -0.04
C PRO A 128 4.00 -9.74 -1.47
N GLU A 129 4.54 -8.88 -2.33
CA GLU A 129 4.27 -8.94 -3.76
C GLU A 129 4.84 -10.24 -4.36
N ARG A 130 4.04 -10.91 -5.16
CA ARG A 130 4.36 -12.19 -5.79
C ARG A 130 4.23 -12.16 -7.31
N ILE A 131 3.91 -11.00 -7.89
CA ILE A 131 3.76 -10.84 -9.33
C ILE A 131 5.11 -10.45 -9.92
N ASN A 132 5.54 -11.16 -10.97
CA ASN A 132 6.66 -10.73 -11.78
C ASN A 132 6.14 -9.75 -12.85
N PRO A 133 6.71 -8.54 -12.98
CA PRO A 133 6.31 -7.62 -14.03
C PRO A 133 6.33 -8.29 -15.42
N GLY A 134 5.21 -8.17 -16.15
CA GLY A 134 5.05 -8.78 -17.48
C GLY A 134 4.57 -10.24 -17.49
N ASP A 135 4.37 -10.88 -16.35
CA ASP A 135 3.80 -12.23 -16.29
C ASP A 135 2.28 -12.16 -16.50
N ARG A 136 1.84 -12.65 -17.65
CA ARG A 136 0.41 -12.70 -18.03
C ARG A 136 -0.33 -13.92 -17.49
N GLN A 137 0.39 -14.91 -16.95
CA GLN A 137 -0.23 -16.16 -16.44
C GLN A 137 -0.55 -16.04 -14.95
N HIS A 138 0.31 -15.37 -14.17
CA HIS A 138 0.18 -15.19 -12.73
C HIS A 138 -0.26 -13.75 -12.43
N THR A 139 -1.47 -13.41 -12.83
CA THR A 139 -2.06 -12.10 -12.58
C THR A 139 -2.55 -11.97 -11.14
N LEU A 140 -2.76 -10.73 -10.66
CA LEU A 140 -3.23 -10.43 -9.31
C LEU A 140 -4.47 -11.25 -8.91
N THR A 141 -5.37 -11.51 -9.84
CA THR A 141 -6.62 -12.26 -9.62
C THR A 141 -6.45 -13.78 -9.61
N ARG A 142 -5.27 -14.31 -9.91
CA ARG A 142 -4.99 -15.75 -10.01
C ARG A 142 -3.97 -16.28 -9.02
N ILE A 143 -3.18 -15.39 -8.41
CA ILE A 143 -2.19 -15.80 -7.43
C ILE A 143 -2.81 -15.97 -6.04
N VAL A 144 -2.27 -16.90 -5.28
CA VAL A 144 -2.58 -17.01 -3.85
C VAL A 144 -1.69 -16.02 -3.10
N LYS A 145 -2.29 -14.95 -2.59
CA LYS A 145 -1.58 -13.97 -1.75
C LYS A 145 -1.37 -14.52 -0.34
N ILE A 146 -0.16 -14.35 0.17
CA ILE A 146 0.14 -14.61 1.59
C ILE A 146 -0.17 -13.33 2.34
N VAL A 147 -0.94 -13.44 3.42
CA VAL A 147 -1.28 -12.28 4.26
C VAL A 147 -0.94 -12.57 5.72
N SER A 148 -0.55 -11.53 6.44
CA SER A 148 -0.34 -11.58 7.88
C SER A 148 -0.90 -10.34 8.56
N GLY A 149 -1.08 -10.41 9.88
CA GLY A 149 -1.54 -9.30 10.70
C GLY A 149 -0.90 -9.39 12.07
N ASP A 150 -0.76 -8.25 12.73
CA ASP A 150 -0.17 -8.09 14.05
C ASP A 150 -1.08 -8.58 15.21
N THR A 151 -2.35 -8.81 14.91
CA THR A 151 -3.33 -9.48 15.76
C THR A 151 -4.22 -10.41 14.92
N PRO A 152 -4.94 -11.38 15.55
CA PRO A 152 -5.89 -12.23 14.82
C PRO A 152 -6.96 -11.42 14.08
N GLU A 153 -7.47 -10.36 14.70
CA GLU A 153 -8.49 -9.49 14.11
C GLU A 153 -7.94 -8.72 12.91
N THR A 154 -6.69 -8.26 13.00
CA THR A 154 -5.99 -7.61 11.88
C THR A 154 -5.78 -8.58 10.73
N LEU A 155 -5.34 -9.82 11.01
CA LEU A 155 -5.18 -10.84 10.00
C LEU A 155 -6.50 -11.12 9.26
N GLU A 156 -7.60 -11.26 9.97
CA GLU A 156 -8.91 -11.50 9.37
C GLU A 156 -9.33 -10.32 8.47
N ARG A 157 -9.14 -9.09 8.96
CA ARG A 157 -9.44 -7.87 8.19
C ARG A 157 -8.60 -7.78 6.90
N VAL A 158 -7.30 -8.08 7.00
CA VAL A 158 -6.41 -8.13 5.83
C VAL A 158 -6.89 -9.21 4.86
N ALA A 159 -7.15 -10.42 5.35
CA ALA A 159 -7.64 -11.52 4.51
C ALA A 159 -8.93 -11.18 3.76
N GLN A 160 -9.86 -10.46 4.40
CA GLN A 160 -11.12 -10.02 3.74
C GLN A 160 -10.89 -9.02 2.60
N VAL A 161 -9.84 -8.19 2.67
CA VAL A 161 -9.52 -7.23 1.59
C VAL A 161 -8.88 -7.95 0.39
N TYR A 162 -8.11 -9.02 0.65
CA TYR A 162 -7.41 -9.78 -0.40
C TYR A 162 -8.19 -11.02 -0.92
N ALA A 163 -9.41 -11.28 -0.45
CA ALA A 163 -10.23 -12.44 -0.81
C ALA A 163 -10.96 -12.26 -2.20
#